data_465a1b76144142f7e2b4632c7d285d67
#
_entry.id   465a1b76144142f7e2b4632c7d285d67
#
_cell.length_a   1.000
_cell.length_b   1.000
_cell.length_c   1.000
_cell.angle_alpha   90.00
_cell.angle_beta   90.00
_cell.angle_gamma   90.00
#
_symmetry.space_group_name_H-M   'P 1'
#
loop_
_entity.id
_entity.type
_entity.pdbx_description
1 polymer ?
#
loop_
_entity_poly.entity_id
_entity_poly.type
_entity_poly.pdbx_seq_one_letter_code
_entity_poly.pdbx_strand_id
1 'polypeptide(L)'
;MYVMPSVKRIQKKSPLHGMSCCVITFLVLIVIVWVYGWNVVDDNHTTPQAQHSFIQRRPYDANKCAVSSISDLSDDELRPKAGRRHMVTPPQGGKLALVCCETTKGNMNLLIHQKWAPIGVARFLEMVESNYFETRVPLFRCTDACQFGLAGDPEFTKRFNTRLQDDPMWLPPGIDHRQNERGVKRFPQGYYTYAGGGNDSRNNQFVLTLKPNQFMGGGSPWEVPMGELVGNESFDTIAKIYTGYGEKGPSQGLLRREGNSIKVKTDWPLLDYITSCGVVDETELPE
;
A
#
# COMPACT_ATOMS: atom_id res chain seq x y z
N MET A 1 38.11 28.21 24.06
CA MET A 1 39.13 27.33 24.67
C MET A 1 38.42 26.56 25.77
N TYR A 2 37.86 25.38 25.43
CA TYR A 2 37.21 24.49 26.39
C TYR A 2 37.83 23.10 26.23
N VAL A 3 38.36 22.59 27.32
CA VAL A 3 39.10 21.33 27.43
C VAL A 3 38.11 20.22 27.71
N MET A 4 38.13 19.13 26.90
CA MET A 4 37.40 17.90 27.15
C MET A 4 38.16 16.98 28.14
N PRO A 5 37.47 16.30 29.07
CA PRO A 5 38.14 15.32 29.94
C PRO A 5 38.21 13.93 29.26
N SER A 6 39.31 13.26 29.49
CA SER A 6 39.67 11.92 29.01
C SER A 6 38.86 10.82 29.72
N VAL A 7 38.37 9.86 28.94
CA VAL A 7 37.69 8.63 29.45
C VAL A 7 38.74 7.52 29.61
N LYS A 8 38.89 7.04 30.84
CA LYS A 8 39.71 5.87 31.19
C LYS A 8 39.09 4.55 30.75
N ARG A 9 39.87 3.76 30.06
CA ARG A 9 39.59 2.38 29.67
C ARG A 9 39.70 1.46 30.90
N ILE A 10 38.61 0.73 31.22
CA ILE A 10 38.65 -0.31 32.26
C ILE A 10 38.78 -1.67 31.52
N GLN A 11 39.88 -2.34 31.76
CA GLN A 11 40.12 -3.74 31.37
C GLN A 11 39.43 -4.66 32.40
N LYS A 12 38.56 -5.58 31.94
CA LYS A 12 38.09 -6.70 32.75
C LYS A 12 38.80 -7.97 32.37
N LYS A 13 39.49 -8.55 33.36
CA LYS A 13 40.12 -9.85 33.32
C LYS A 13 39.07 -10.96 33.33
N SER A 14 39.30 -12.00 32.53
CA SER A 14 38.60 -13.29 32.57
C SER A 14 39.21 -14.20 33.61
N PRO A 15 38.45 -15.07 34.27
CA PRO A 15 39.02 -16.33 34.83
C PRO A 15 38.52 -17.53 34.02
N LEU A 16 39.53 -18.29 33.55
CA LEU A 16 39.38 -19.71 33.20
C LEU A 16 39.20 -20.50 34.50
N HIS A 17 38.21 -21.41 34.57
CA HIS A 17 38.37 -22.75 35.15
C HIS A 17 37.03 -23.52 35.05
N GLY A 18 37.09 -24.78 34.61
CA GLY A 18 36.04 -25.76 34.89
C GLY A 18 35.43 -26.46 33.66
N MET A 19 36.25 -27.08 32.81
CA MET A 19 35.77 -28.21 32.01
C MET A 19 35.89 -29.48 32.80
N SER A 20 34.78 -30.13 33.12
CA SER A 20 34.80 -31.56 33.44
C SER A 20 33.44 -32.18 33.29
N CYS A 21 33.35 -33.28 32.59
CA CYS A 21 32.45 -34.42 32.79
C CYS A 21 31.02 -34.43 32.22
N CYS A 22 30.69 -33.76 31.13
CA CYS A 22 29.39 -34.02 30.49
C CYS A 22 29.40 -34.22 28.96
N VAL A 23 30.57 -34.39 28.35
CA VAL A 23 30.68 -34.49 26.88
C VAL A 23 30.58 -35.93 26.35
N ILE A 24 30.77 -36.94 27.20
CA ILE A 24 30.86 -38.34 26.72
C ILE A 24 29.46 -39.01 26.61
N THR A 25 28.45 -38.53 27.34
CA THR A 25 27.12 -39.14 27.32
C THR A 25 26.25 -38.70 26.14
N PHE A 26 26.57 -37.59 25.50
CA PHE A 26 25.79 -37.08 24.34
C PHE A 26 26.16 -37.72 22.99
N LEU A 27 27.38 -38.22 22.85
CA LEU A 27 27.84 -38.82 21.57
C LEU A 27 27.30 -40.26 21.35
N VAL A 28 26.94 -40.99 22.40
CA VAL A 28 26.40 -42.34 22.25
C VAL A 28 24.93 -42.35 21.84
N LEU A 29 24.18 -41.34 22.19
CA LEU A 29 22.75 -41.20 21.79
C LEU A 29 22.59 -40.78 20.33
N ILE A 30 23.50 -40.06 19.76
CA ILE A 30 23.42 -39.64 18.35
C ILE A 30 23.72 -40.80 17.38
N VAL A 31 24.53 -41.75 17.76
CA VAL A 31 24.87 -42.91 16.89
C VAL A 31 23.74 -43.95 16.85
N ILE A 32 22.94 -44.08 17.92
CA ILE A 32 21.80 -45.01 17.94
C ILE A 32 20.65 -44.54 17.09
N VAL A 33 20.45 -43.23 16.96
CA VAL A 33 19.38 -42.66 16.09
C VAL A 33 19.75 -42.78 14.59
N TRP A 34 21.07 -42.90 14.25
CA TRP A 34 21.51 -43.03 12.85
C TRP A 34 21.46 -44.47 12.33
N VAL A 35 21.46 -45.47 13.17
CA VAL A 35 21.51 -46.88 12.74
C VAL A 35 20.11 -47.54 12.70
N TYR A 36 19.13 -47.02 13.41
CA TYR A 36 17.76 -47.56 13.45
C TYR A 36 16.68 -46.70 12.76
N GLY A 37 17.06 -45.58 12.16
CA GLY A 37 16.14 -44.62 11.48
C GLY A 37 15.98 -44.81 9.97
N TRP A 38 16.57 -45.87 9.37
CA TRP A 38 16.52 -46.08 7.92
C TRP A 38 15.67 -47.32 7.58
N ASN A 39 14.38 -47.27 7.77
CA ASN A 39 13.41 -48.07 7.03
C ASN A 39 12.02 -47.65 7.47
N VAL A 40 11.45 -46.68 6.84
CA VAL A 40 10.09 -46.47 6.34
C VAL A 40 10.11 -45.07 5.70
N VAL A 41 10.48 -45.04 4.43
CA VAL A 41 10.11 -43.91 3.59
C VAL A 41 8.82 -44.31 2.92
N ASP A 42 7.71 -43.87 3.50
CA ASP A 42 6.43 -43.81 2.81
C ASP A 42 6.52 -42.62 1.86
N ASP A 43 6.65 -42.91 0.58
CA ASP A 43 6.57 -41.95 -0.53
C ASP A 43 5.15 -41.41 -0.68
N ASN A 44 4.71 -40.60 0.26
CA ASN A 44 3.51 -39.77 0.16
C ASN A 44 3.75 -38.38 0.76
N HIS A 45 4.86 -37.72 0.39
CA HIS A 45 4.97 -36.29 0.49
C HIS A 45 4.20 -35.65 -0.68
N THR A 46 2.87 -35.72 -0.60
CA THR A 46 2.05 -34.66 -1.19
C THR A 46 2.42 -33.40 -0.45
N THR A 47 3.28 -32.58 -1.05
CA THR A 47 3.43 -31.17 -0.72
C THR A 47 2.01 -30.63 -0.52
N PRO A 48 1.72 -29.92 0.57
CA PRO A 48 0.47 -29.19 0.67
C PRO A 48 0.49 -28.17 -0.47
N GLN A 49 -0.13 -28.50 -1.59
CA GLN A 49 -0.58 -27.48 -2.51
C GLN A 49 -1.42 -26.55 -1.65
N ALA A 50 -0.89 -25.34 -1.46
CA ALA A 50 -1.68 -24.25 -0.94
C ALA A 50 -2.95 -24.26 -1.80
N GLN A 51 -4.03 -24.79 -1.23
CA GLN A 51 -5.36 -24.60 -1.79
C GLN A 51 -5.56 -23.09 -1.74
N HIS A 52 -5.19 -22.41 -2.83
CA HIS A 52 -5.80 -21.14 -3.17
C HIS A 52 -7.29 -21.49 -3.29
N SER A 53 -8.00 -21.41 -2.18
CA SER A 53 -9.43 -21.27 -2.22
C SER A 53 -9.66 -20.08 -3.14
N PHE A 54 -10.14 -20.35 -4.35
CA PHE A 54 -10.68 -19.32 -5.20
C PHE A 54 -11.74 -18.63 -4.35
N ILE A 55 -11.38 -17.47 -3.79
CA ILE A 55 -12.35 -16.55 -3.21
C ILE A 55 -13.24 -16.24 -4.40
N GLN A 56 -14.46 -16.79 -4.38
CA GLN A 56 -15.41 -16.59 -5.45
C GLN A 56 -15.71 -15.09 -5.41
N ARG A 57 -15.13 -14.35 -6.37
CA ARG A 57 -15.32 -12.90 -6.48
C ARG A 57 -16.82 -12.67 -6.50
N ARG A 58 -17.36 -11.99 -5.51
CA ARG A 58 -18.71 -11.46 -5.65
C ARG A 58 -18.65 -10.44 -6.77
N PRO A 59 -19.45 -10.59 -7.83
CA PRO A 59 -19.48 -9.56 -8.85
C PRO A 59 -19.90 -8.24 -8.17
N TYR A 60 -19.03 -7.25 -8.26
CA TYR A 60 -19.37 -5.90 -7.83
C TYR A 60 -20.46 -5.38 -8.76
N ASP A 61 -21.45 -4.68 -8.20
CA ASP A 61 -22.56 -4.12 -9.01
C ASP A 61 -22.04 -2.92 -9.82
N ALA A 62 -21.64 -3.17 -11.06
CA ALA A 62 -21.14 -2.16 -11.97
C ALA A 62 -22.16 -1.01 -12.24
N ASN A 63 -23.46 -1.25 -12.03
CA ASN A 63 -24.48 -0.21 -12.17
C ASN A 63 -24.36 0.90 -11.14
N LYS A 64 -23.59 0.67 -10.07
CA LYS A 64 -23.29 1.69 -9.07
C LYS A 64 -22.17 2.63 -9.47
N CYS A 65 -21.48 2.37 -10.57
CA CYS A 65 -20.31 3.09 -11.01
C CYS A 65 -20.64 4.04 -12.17
N ALA A 66 -20.01 5.20 -12.20
CA ALA A 66 -20.15 6.13 -13.31
C ALA A 66 -19.56 5.59 -14.61
N VAL A 67 -18.50 4.78 -14.47
CA VAL A 67 -17.85 4.05 -15.58
C VAL A 67 -17.94 2.58 -15.26
N SER A 68 -18.61 1.81 -16.10
CA SER A 68 -18.84 0.38 -15.90
C SER A 68 -17.87 -0.51 -16.68
N SER A 69 -17.22 0.01 -17.71
CA SER A 69 -16.24 -0.70 -18.50
C SER A 69 -15.10 0.22 -18.96
N ILE A 70 -13.92 -0.35 -19.12
CA ILE A 70 -12.74 0.33 -19.69
C ILE A 70 -13.02 0.76 -21.14
N SER A 71 -13.86 0.01 -21.86
CA SER A 71 -14.27 0.37 -23.21
C SER A 71 -15.12 1.64 -23.30
N ASP A 72 -15.72 2.08 -22.21
CA ASP A 72 -16.49 3.31 -22.13
C ASP A 72 -15.59 4.55 -21.97
N LEU A 73 -14.30 4.34 -21.66
CA LEU A 73 -13.32 5.40 -21.49
C LEU A 73 -12.86 5.90 -22.88
N SER A 74 -12.73 7.22 -22.99
CA SER A 74 -12.13 7.83 -24.16
C SER A 74 -10.64 7.49 -24.28
N ASP A 75 -10.09 7.57 -25.50
CA ASP A 75 -8.65 7.41 -25.72
C ASP A 75 -7.80 8.32 -24.83
N ASP A 76 -8.27 9.53 -24.54
CA ASP A 76 -7.58 10.48 -23.67
C ASP A 76 -7.56 10.05 -22.20
N GLU A 77 -8.55 9.25 -21.76
CA GLU A 77 -8.59 8.69 -20.42
C GLU A 77 -7.79 7.40 -20.32
N LEU A 78 -7.69 6.63 -21.41
CA LEU A 78 -6.86 5.42 -21.49
C LEU A 78 -5.37 5.72 -21.70
N ARG A 79 -5.06 6.85 -22.31
CA ARG A 79 -3.68 7.29 -22.47
C ARG A 79 -3.29 8.10 -21.24
N PRO A 80 -2.31 7.64 -20.46
CA PRO A 80 -1.84 8.40 -19.33
C PRO A 80 -1.48 9.81 -19.81
N LYS A 81 -2.19 10.79 -19.32
CA LYS A 81 -1.94 12.19 -19.66
C LYS A 81 -0.51 12.48 -19.28
N ALA A 82 0.34 12.65 -20.27
CA ALA A 82 1.64 13.24 -20.06
C ALA A 82 1.40 14.52 -19.27
N GLY A 83 1.81 14.51 -18.03
CA GLY A 83 1.51 15.58 -17.10
C GLY A 83 2.00 16.88 -17.72
N ARG A 84 1.19 17.88 -17.58
CA ARG A 84 1.43 19.20 -18.16
C ARG A 84 2.87 19.64 -17.93
N ARG A 85 3.59 19.83 -18.99
CA ARG A 85 4.94 20.39 -19.16
C ARG A 85 6.14 19.64 -18.57
N HIS A 86 5.98 18.82 -17.55
CA HIS A 86 7.14 18.30 -16.80
C HIS A 86 6.99 16.88 -16.27
N MET A 87 5.91 16.19 -16.57
CA MET A 87 5.77 14.78 -16.20
C MET A 87 6.36 13.90 -17.29
N VAL A 88 7.04 12.86 -16.84
CA VAL A 88 7.47 11.76 -17.69
C VAL A 88 6.21 11.01 -18.12
N THR A 89 6.16 10.62 -19.37
CA THR A 89 5.09 9.76 -19.88
C THR A 89 5.13 8.43 -19.10
N PRO A 90 4.03 8.03 -18.44
CA PRO A 90 3.97 6.77 -17.76
C PRO A 90 4.18 5.59 -18.70
N PRO A 91 4.61 4.41 -18.20
CA PRO A 91 4.68 3.19 -18.98
C PRO A 91 3.33 2.87 -19.65
N GLN A 92 3.37 2.56 -20.93
CA GLN A 92 2.19 2.26 -21.75
C GLN A 92 1.94 0.75 -21.79
N GLY A 93 0.69 0.35 -22.10
CA GLY A 93 0.30 -1.05 -22.29
C GLY A 93 0.19 -1.84 -20.98
N GLY A 94 0.04 -3.16 -21.11
CA GLY A 94 -0.11 -4.10 -19.99
C GLY A 94 -1.52 -4.12 -19.40
N LYS A 95 -1.66 -4.79 -18.25
CA LYS A 95 -2.97 -4.96 -17.60
C LYS A 95 -3.47 -3.67 -16.99
N LEU A 96 -4.74 -3.40 -17.25
CA LEU A 96 -5.54 -2.37 -16.60
C LEU A 96 -6.65 -3.03 -15.79
N ALA A 97 -6.98 -2.43 -14.63
CA ALA A 97 -8.15 -2.78 -13.86
C ALA A 97 -8.97 -1.52 -13.56
N LEU A 98 -10.25 -1.56 -13.84
CA LEU A 98 -11.20 -0.53 -13.43
C LEU A 98 -11.78 -0.91 -12.08
N VAL A 99 -11.47 -0.14 -11.07
CA VAL A 99 -11.95 -0.34 -9.70
C VAL A 99 -12.95 0.76 -9.38
N CYS A 100 -14.16 0.37 -9.01
CA CYS A 100 -15.18 1.29 -8.51
C CYS A 100 -15.19 1.27 -6.99
N CYS A 101 -15.14 2.44 -6.38
CA CYS A 101 -15.23 2.61 -4.93
C CYS A 101 -16.41 3.50 -4.57
N GLU A 102 -17.29 3.01 -3.70
CA GLU A 102 -18.32 3.82 -3.05
C GLU A 102 -17.70 4.61 -1.90
N THR A 103 -18.12 5.85 -1.75
CA THR A 103 -17.70 6.70 -0.64
C THR A 103 -18.92 7.39 0.01
N THR A 104 -18.73 8.01 1.15
CA THR A 104 -19.77 8.86 1.78
C THR A 104 -20.14 10.10 0.96
N LYS A 105 -19.39 10.40 -0.12
CA LYS A 105 -19.61 11.58 -0.98
C LYS A 105 -20.04 11.26 -2.41
N GLY A 106 -20.09 9.98 -2.76
CA GLY A 106 -20.40 9.48 -4.10
C GLY A 106 -19.42 8.38 -4.51
N ASN A 107 -19.43 8.04 -5.78
CA ASN A 107 -18.59 6.99 -6.33
C ASN A 107 -17.30 7.53 -6.92
N MET A 108 -16.26 6.71 -6.93
CA MET A 108 -14.98 6.98 -7.58
C MET A 108 -14.59 5.79 -8.44
N ASN A 109 -14.22 6.04 -9.69
CA ASN A 109 -13.64 5.06 -10.57
C ASN A 109 -12.13 5.27 -10.63
N LEU A 110 -11.38 4.22 -10.27
CA LEU A 110 -9.92 4.18 -10.32
C LEU A 110 -9.49 3.31 -11.49
N LEU A 111 -8.80 3.87 -12.45
CA LEU A 111 -8.10 3.10 -13.47
C LEU A 111 -6.71 2.76 -12.94
N ILE A 112 -6.48 1.48 -12.71
CA ILE A 112 -5.26 0.95 -12.11
C ILE A 112 -4.38 0.37 -13.22
N HIS A 113 -3.12 0.80 -13.25
CA HIS A 113 -2.13 0.43 -14.26
C HIS A 113 -1.08 -0.50 -13.68
N GLN A 114 -1.12 -1.77 -14.01
CA GLN A 114 -0.17 -2.75 -13.47
C GLN A 114 1.28 -2.41 -13.81
N LYS A 115 1.55 -1.92 -15.02
CA LYS A 115 2.92 -1.53 -15.42
C LYS A 115 3.49 -0.35 -14.65
N TRP A 116 2.63 0.49 -14.06
CA TRP A 116 3.12 1.64 -13.29
C TRP A 116 3.74 1.23 -11.96
N ALA A 117 3.11 0.26 -11.29
CA ALA A 117 3.53 -0.18 -9.96
C ALA A 117 3.11 -1.63 -9.70
N PRO A 118 3.77 -2.62 -10.33
CA PRO A 118 3.30 -4.02 -10.33
C PRO A 118 3.16 -4.61 -8.93
N ILE A 119 4.07 -4.31 -8.00
CA ILE A 119 4.03 -4.81 -6.62
C ILE A 119 2.89 -4.13 -5.84
N GLY A 120 2.79 -2.82 -5.96
CA GLY A 120 1.74 -2.04 -5.31
C GLY A 120 0.35 -2.39 -5.80
N VAL A 121 0.19 -2.52 -7.13
CA VAL A 121 -1.09 -2.89 -7.76
C VAL A 121 -1.55 -4.28 -7.29
N ALA A 122 -0.65 -5.27 -7.27
CA ALA A 122 -1.00 -6.60 -6.81
C ALA A 122 -1.58 -6.59 -5.37
N ARG A 123 -0.93 -5.85 -4.45
CA ARG A 123 -1.42 -5.69 -3.07
C ARG A 123 -2.73 -4.92 -3.00
N PHE A 124 -2.89 -3.87 -3.78
CA PHE A 124 -4.14 -3.10 -3.79
C PHE A 124 -5.33 -3.95 -4.26
N LEU A 125 -5.17 -4.70 -5.35
CA LEU A 125 -6.21 -5.59 -5.86
C LEU A 125 -6.52 -6.73 -4.86
N GLU A 126 -5.51 -7.31 -4.19
CA GLU A 126 -5.71 -8.27 -3.09
C GLU A 126 -6.58 -7.68 -1.96
N MET A 127 -6.35 -6.41 -1.61
CA MET A 127 -7.17 -5.73 -0.61
C MET A 127 -8.61 -5.53 -1.10
N VAL A 128 -8.82 -5.12 -2.35
CA VAL A 128 -10.16 -5.01 -2.96
C VAL A 128 -10.88 -6.36 -2.92
N GLU A 129 -10.24 -7.42 -3.37
CA GLU A 129 -10.79 -8.78 -3.40
C GLU A 129 -11.11 -9.35 -2.00
N SER A 130 -10.39 -8.88 -0.99
CA SER A 130 -10.59 -9.29 0.42
C SER A 130 -11.70 -8.53 1.14
N ASN A 131 -12.47 -7.70 0.46
CA ASN A 131 -13.47 -6.80 1.05
C ASN A 131 -12.89 -5.83 2.10
N TYR A 132 -11.62 -5.48 1.95
CA TYR A 132 -10.92 -4.57 2.87
C TYR A 132 -11.66 -3.24 3.04
N PHE A 133 -12.13 -2.69 1.93
CA PHE A 133 -12.78 -1.39 1.89
C PHE A 133 -14.21 -1.42 2.45
N GLU A 134 -14.86 -2.58 2.55
CA GLU A 134 -16.16 -2.73 3.21
C GLU A 134 -16.11 -2.46 4.72
N THR A 135 -14.92 -2.44 5.32
CA THR A 135 -14.73 -2.05 6.71
C THR A 135 -14.94 -0.57 6.98
N ARG A 136 -15.26 0.24 5.96
CA ARG A 136 -15.38 1.71 6.00
C ARG A 136 -14.02 2.36 6.31
N VAL A 137 -13.20 2.48 5.29
CA VAL A 137 -11.84 3.04 5.38
C VAL A 137 -11.89 4.56 5.48
N PRO A 138 -11.43 5.18 6.58
CA PRO A 138 -11.51 6.62 6.76
C PRO A 138 -10.53 7.37 5.86
N LEU A 139 -10.98 8.49 5.30
CA LEU A 139 -10.20 9.51 4.61
C LEU A 139 -9.70 10.49 5.68
N PHE A 140 -8.59 10.16 6.35
CA PHE A 140 -8.28 10.73 7.66
C PHE A 140 -7.34 11.94 7.66
N ARG A 141 -6.63 12.18 6.56
CA ARG A 141 -5.65 13.26 6.43
C ARG A 141 -5.74 13.87 5.05
N CYS A 142 -6.69 14.77 4.89
CA CYS A 142 -7.03 15.35 3.59
C CYS A 142 -6.76 16.87 3.59
N THR A 143 -5.93 17.28 2.62
CA THR A 143 -5.65 18.66 2.25
C THR A 143 -5.75 18.78 0.71
N ASP A 144 -4.68 19.06 -0.02
CA ASP A 144 -4.59 18.94 -1.46
C ASP A 144 -4.41 17.48 -1.92
N ALA A 145 -3.99 16.63 -0.99
CA ALA A 145 -3.99 15.18 -1.14
C ALA A 145 -4.66 14.56 0.09
N CYS A 146 -5.24 13.38 -0.09
CA CYS A 146 -5.95 12.68 0.97
C CYS A 146 -5.28 11.35 1.27
N GLN A 147 -4.83 11.17 2.51
CA GLN A 147 -4.28 9.90 2.99
C GLN A 147 -5.37 9.05 3.61
N PHE A 148 -5.38 7.76 3.27
CA PHE A 148 -6.33 6.76 3.76
C PHE A 148 -5.71 5.36 3.72
N GLY A 149 -6.51 4.31 3.97
CA GLY A 149 -6.08 2.92 3.84
C GLY A 149 -5.92 2.20 5.18
N LEU A 150 -6.18 2.86 6.31
CA LEU A 150 -6.35 2.17 7.58
C LEU A 150 -7.79 1.68 7.68
N ALA A 151 -8.00 0.37 7.77
CA ALA A 151 -9.33 -0.23 7.79
C ALA A 151 -10.17 0.25 8.96
N GLY A 152 -11.48 0.25 8.78
CA GLY A 152 -12.41 0.51 9.88
C GLY A 152 -12.41 -0.60 10.94
N ASP A 153 -11.98 -1.82 10.55
CA ASP A 153 -11.68 -2.93 11.43
C ASP A 153 -10.16 -3.07 11.59
N PRO A 154 -9.61 -2.95 12.81
CA PRO A 154 -8.17 -3.07 13.06
C PRO A 154 -7.54 -4.39 12.62
N GLU A 155 -8.27 -5.50 12.63
CA GLU A 155 -7.73 -6.80 12.22
C GLU A 155 -7.40 -6.82 10.72
N PHE A 156 -8.21 -6.18 9.89
CA PHE A 156 -7.88 -5.98 8.47
C PHE A 156 -6.64 -5.09 8.29
N THR A 157 -6.54 -4.01 9.07
CA THR A 157 -5.33 -3.17 9.07
C THR A 157 -4.10 -4.00 9.40
N LYS A 158 -4.14 -4.84 10.43
CA LYS A 158 -3.04 -5.71 10.87
C LYS A 158 -2.65 -6.72 9.79
N ARG A 159 -3.62 -7.36 9.16
CA ARG A 159 -3.40 -8.34 8.08
C ARG A 159 -2.59 -7.76 6.93
N PHE A 160 -2.88 -6.52 6.53
CA PHE A 160 -2.26 -5.86 5.37
C PHE A 160 -1.14 -4.86 5.73
N ASN A 161 -0.69 -4.81 6.99
CA ASN A 161 0.35 -3.89 7.45
C ASN A 161 1.79 -4.38 7.16
N THR A 162 1.97 -5.45 6.41
CA THR A 162 3.30 -5.90 5.99
C THR A 162 3.89 -4.93 4.98
N ARG A 163 5.18 -4.62 5.14
CA ARG A 163 5.89 -3.75 4.22
C ARG A 163 5.99 -4.37 2.82
N LEU A 164 5.91 -3.52 1.82
CA LEU A 164 6.13 -3.84 0.42
C LEU A 164 7.45 -3.26 -0.05
N GLN A 165 8.15 -4.01 -0.89
CA GLN A 165 9.25 -3.47 -1.68
C GLN A 165 8.74 -2.35 -2.58
N ASP A 166 9.61 -1.38 -2.85
CA ASP A 166 9.28 -0.30 -3.76
C ASP A 166 9.16 -0.84 -5.19
N ASP A 167 8.24 -0.25 -5.94
CA ASP A 167 8.09 -0.56 -7.36
C ASP A 167 9.21 0.09 -8.18
N PRO A 168 9.54 -0.46 -9.36
CA PRO A 168 10.48 0.17 -10.27
C PRO A 168 10.05 1.60 -10.59
N MET A 169 10.93 2.57 -10.35
CA MET A 169 10.65 3.97 -10.64
C MET A 169 10.66 4.21 -12.16
N TRP A 170 9.55 4.65 -12.70
CA TRP A 170 9.48 5.20 -14.07
C TRP A 170 9.60 6.73 -14.08
N LEU A 171 9.51 7.35 -12.93
CA LEU A 171 9.78 8.78 -12.75
C LEU A 171 11.29 8.98 -12.54
N PRO A 172 11.90 10.03 -13.07
CA PRO A 172 13.33 10.27 -12.90
C PRO A 172 13.73 10.32 -11.42
N PRO A 173 14.78 9.60 -11.02
CA PRO A 173 15.22 9.55 -9.63
C PRO A 173 15.79 10.89 -9.16
N GLY A 174 15.82 11.08 -7.85
CA GLY A 174 16.66 12.10 -7.21
C GLY A 174 16.16 13.54 -7.29
N ILE A 175 14.90 13.79 -7.66
CA ILE A 175 14.37 15.14 -7.55
C ILE A 175 13.62 15.28 -6.24
N ASP A 176 14.31 15.84 -5.27
CA ASP A 176 13.66 16.36 -4.07
C ASP A 176 12.65 17.43 -4.49
N HIS A 177 11.38 17.13 -4.30
CA HIS A 177 10.28 18.07 -4.57
C HIS A 177 10.46 19.40 -3.83
N ARG A 178 11.19 19.42 -2.70
CA ARG A 178 11.48 20.61 -1.93
C ARG A 178 12.51 21.54 -2.60
N GLN A 179 13.30 21.02 -3.54
CA GLN A 179 14.31 21.77 -4.28
C GLN A 179 13.84 22.19 -5.66
N ASN A 180 12.62 21.85 -6.02
CA ASN A 180 12.15 22.04 -7.39
C ASN A 180 11.42 23.38 -7.56
N GLU A 181 12.18 24.43 -7.66
CA GLU A 181 11.68 25.79 -7.95
C GLU A 181 10.95 25.91 -9.29
N ARG A 182 11.15 24.98 -10.20
CA ARG A 182 10.58 25.00 -11.56
C ARG A 182 9.21 24.35 -11.67
N GLY A 183 8.62 23.88 -10.57
CA GLY A 183 7.32 23.24 -10.58
C GLY A 183 7.26 21.91 -11.36
N VAL A 184 8.42 21.28 -11.55
CA VAL A 184 8.57 20.01 -12.24
C VAL A 184 8.16 18.91 -11.27
N LYS A 185 7.22 18.09 -11.64
CA LYS A 185 6.80 16.87 -10.95
C LYS A 185 5.83 17.07 -9.80
N ARG A 186 4.63 17.20 -10.24
CA ARG A 186 3.51 17.22 -9.33
C ARG A 186 2.49 16.26 -9.87
N PHE A 187 1.95 15.47 -8.99
CA PHE A 187 0.87 14.59 -9.39
C PHE A 187 -0.31 15.43 -9.86
N PRO A 188 -0.89 15.12 -11.01
CA PRO A 188 -2.19 15.65 -11.40
C PRO A 188 -3.24 15.35 -10.34
N GLN A 189 -4.35 16.06 -10.36
CA GLN A 189 -5.54 15.68 -9.63
C GLN A 189 -5.97 14.27 -10.04
N GLY A 190 -6.33 13.45 -9.07
CA GLY A 190 -6.79 12.10 -9.27
C GLY A 190 -5.71 11.02 -9.32
N TYR A 191 -4.42 11.37 -9.26
CA TYR A 191 -3.38 10.35 -9.17
C TYR A 191 -3.42 9.63 -7.82
N TYR A 192 -3.15 8.33 -7.88
CA TYR A 192 -3.25 7.39 -6.78
C TYR A 192 -1.92 6.66 -6.55
N THR A 193 -1.44 6.67 -5.32
CA THR A 193 -0.16 6.06 -4.94
C THR A 193 -0.20 5.55 -3.49
N TYR A 194 0.84 4.83 -3.08
CA TYR A 194 1.04 4.51 -1.68
C TYR A 194 1.55 5.69 -0.87
N ALA A 195 1.17 5.74 0.40
CA ALA A 195 1.87 6.55 1.39
C ALA A 195 3.09 5.78 1.90
N GLY A 196 4.25 6.38 1.78
CA GLY A 196 5.51 5.84 2.30
C GLY A 196 6.30 6.90 3.06
N GLY A 197 7.35 6.50 3.73
CA GLY A 197 8.23 7.39 4.51
C GLY A 197 9.70 6.93 4.48
N GLY A 198 10.11 6.27 3.41
CA GLY A 198 11.44 5.73 3.19
C GLY A 198 11.38 4.53 2.28
N ASN A 199 12.53 3.98 1.89
CA ASN A 199 12.61 2.81 1.04
C ASN A 199 11.89 1.62 1.66
N ASP A 200 11.15 0.87 0.85
CA ASP A 200 10.41 -0.33 1.22
C ASP A 200 9.49 -0.12 2.44
N SER A 201 8.91 1.08 2.57
CA SER A 201 8.06 1.46 3.72
C SER A 201 6.56 1.40 3.44
N ARG A 202 6.17 1.15 2.18
CA ARG A 202 4.77 1.03 1.78
C ARG A 202 4.09 -0.16 2.47
N ASN A 203 2.82 -0.04 2.76
CA ASN A 203 2.04 -1.13 3.35
C ASN A 203 0.58 -1.12 2.86
N ASN A 204 -0.36 -0.63 3.66
CA ASN A 204 -1.78 -0.56 3.37
C ASN A 204 -2.33 0.87 3.35
N GLN A 205 -1.47 1.87 3.31
CA GLN A 205 -1.89 3.26 3.26
C GLN A 205 -1.63 3.86 1.89
N PHE A 206 -2.55 4.69 1.48
CA PHE A 206 -2.60 5.28 0.15
C PHE A 206 -2.74 6.79 0.21
N VAL A 207 -2.43 7.43 -0.88
CA VAL A 207 -2.65 8.86 -1.11
C VAL A 207 -3.35 9.04 -2.45
N LEU A 208 -4.44 9.81 -2.44
CA LEU A 208 -5.15 10.29 -3.61
C LEU A 208 -5.00 11.81 -3.70
N THR A 209 -4.59 12.32 -4.85
CA THR A 209 -4.47 13.76 -5.07
C THR A 209 -5.84 14.38 -5.33
N LEU A 210 -6.32 15.21 -4.40
CA LEU A 210 -7.61 15.91 -4.51
C LEU A 210 -7.54 17.15 -5.40
N LYS A 211 -6.33 17.74 -5.51
CA LYS A 211 -6.01 18.88 -6.37
C LYS A 211 -4.64 18.64 -6.99
N PRO A 212 -4.25 19.36 -8.05
CA PRO A 212 -2.86 19.29 -8.53
C PRO A 212 -1.90 19.52 -7.37
N ASN A 213 -1.19 18.46 -6.99
CA ASN A 213 -0.41 18.46 -5.75
C ASN A 213 0.97 19.07 -5.99
N GLN A 214 1.38 19.97 -5.11
CA GLN A 214 2.68 20.65 -5.20
C GLN A 214 3.81 19.90 -4.53
N PHE A 215 3.49 18.93 -3.68
CA PHE A 215 4.44 18.26 -2.81
C PHE A 215 4.78 16.84 -3.24
N MET A 216 3.88 16.16 -3.95
CA MET A 216 4.07 14.80 -4.41
C MET A 216 4.40 14.78 -5.90
N GLY A 217 5.50 14.19 -6.25
CA GLY A 217 5.96 14.18 -7.64
C GLY A 217 6.64 12.89 -8.05
N GLY A 218 6.59 11.85 -7.20
CA GLY A 218 7.23 10.58 -7.50
C GLY A 218 8.76 10.64 -7.50
N GLY A 219 9.34 11.63 -6.82
CA GLY A 219 10.78 11.73 -6.64
C GLY A 219 11.36 10.71 -5.65
N SER A 220 10.49 10.02 -4.94
CA SER A 220 10.83 8.99 -3.96
C SER A 220 10.35 7.61 -4.43
N PRO A 221 11.12 6.54 -4.22
CA PRO A 221 10.74 5.19 -4.69
C PRO A 221 9.39 4.71 -4.18
N TRP A 222 8.99 5.13 -2.99
CA TRP A 222 7.69 4.78 -2.40
C TRP A 222 6.50 5.58 -2.95
N GLU A 223 6.74 6.59 -3.80
CA GLU A 223 5.69 7.46 -4.37
C GLU A 223 5.35 7.13 -5.83
N VAL A 224 5.64 5.92 -6.28
CA VAL A 224 5.31 5.53 -7.66
C VAL A 224 3.80 5.47 -7.82
N PRO A 225 3.20 6.25 -8.75
CA PRO A 225 1.76 6.18 -8.99
C PRO A 225 1.38 4.80 -9.52
N MET A 226 0.22 4.32 -9.10
CA MET A 226 -0.32 3.04 -9.56
C MET A 226 -1.63 3.17 -10.33
N GLY A 227 -2.22 4.37 -10.36
CA GLY A 227 -3.47 4.60 -11.05
C GLY A 227 -3.90 6.05 -11.00
N GLU A 228 -5.03 6.29 -11.61
CA GLU A 228 -5.67 7.60 -11.71
C GLU A 228 -7.20 7.50 -11.65
N LEU A 229 -7.85 8.59 -11.26
CA LEU A 229 -9.29 8.70 -11.34
C LEU A 229 -9.73 8.88 -12.79
N VAL A 230 -10.83 8.24 -13.13
CA VAL A 230 -11.51 8.39 -14.42
C VAL A 230 -13.00 8.68 -14.23
N GLY A 231 -13.60 9.32 -15.23
CA GLY A 231 -15.01 9.73 -15.21
C GLY A 231 -15.29 10.99 -14.37
N ASN A 232 -16.14 11.86 -14.88
CA ASN A 232 -16.45 13.17 -14.26
C ASN A 232 -17.00 13.03 -12.85
N GLU A 233 -17.85 12.02 -12.60
CA GLU A 233 -18.41 11.75 -11.27
C GLU A 233 -17.34 11.53 -10.21
N SER A 234 -16.24 10.86 -10.57
CA SER A 234 -15.11 10.63 -9.67
C SER A 234 -14.51 11.96 -9.19
N PHE A 235 -14.35 12.91 -10.11
CA PHE A 235 -13.84 14.24 -9.78
C PHE A 235 -14.83 15.06 -8.97
N ASP A 236 -16.13 14.93 -9.25
CA ASP A 236 -17.20 15.55 -8.45
C ASP A 236 -17.24 14.98 -7.03
N THR A 237 -16.96 13.68 -6.88
CA THR A 237 -16.89 13.02 -5.59
C THR A 237 -15.73 13.53 -4.76
N ILE A 238 -14.51 13.57 -5.32
CA ILE A 238 -13.35 14.03 -4.56
C ILE A 238 -13.42 15.52 -4.22
N ALA A 239 -14.13 16.33 -5.01
CA ALA A 239 -14.35 17.74 -4.71
C ALA A 239 -15.25 17.97 -3.47
N LYS A 240 -16.04 16.96 -3.07
CA LYS A 240 -16.92 17.00 -1.90
C LYS A 240 -16.29 16.44 -0.63
N ILE A 241 -15.11 15.80 -0.71
CA ILE A 241 -14.42 15.24 0.45
C ILE A 241 -14.10 16.36 1.44
N TYR A 242 -14.42 16.11 2.71
CA TYR A 242 -14.15 17.06 3.77
C TYR A 242 -12.65 17.17 4.09
N THR A 243 -12.10 18.34 3.87
CA THR A 243 -10.68 18.64 4.09
C THR A 243 -10.42 19.51 5.32
N GLY A 244 -11.45 19.90 6.05
CA GLY A 244 -11.34 20.87 7.15
C GLY A 244 -10.56 20.37 8.37
N TYR A 245 -10.39 19.07 8.53
CA TYR A 245 -9.49 18.53 9.57
C TYR A 245 -8.01 18.64 9.19
N GLY A 246 -7.67 18.54 7.91
CA GLY A 246 -6.28 18.59 7.44
C GLY A 246 -5.38 17.62 8.19
N GLU A 247 -4.32 18.14 8.78
CA GLU A 247 -3.36 17.39 9.62
C GLU A 247 -3.90 17.08 11.04
N LYS A 248 -5.04 17.67 11.44
CA LYS A 248 -5.65 17.49 12.75
C LYS A 248 -6.71 16.39 12.78
N GLY A 249 -6.82 15.59 11.74
CA GLY A 249 -7.65 14.39 11.70
C GLY A 249 -7.18 13.33 12.70
N PRO A 250 -7.87 12.18 12.78
CA PRO A 250 -7.48 11.09 13.67
C PRO A 250 -6.08 10.59 13.33
N SER A 251 -5.26 10.39 14.37
CA SER A 251 -3.89 9.92 14.13
C SER A 251 -3.87 8.48 13.60
N GLN A 252 -2.86 8.15 12.78
CA GLN A 252 -2.66 6.79 12.28
C GLN A 252 -2.59 5.75 13.42
N GLY A 253 -1.94 6.10 14.54
CA GLY A 253 -1.84 5.23 15.71
C GLY A 253 -3.20 4.93 16.34
N LEU A 254 -4.08 5.92 16.41
CA LEU A 254 -5.45 5.74 16.88
C LEU A 254 -6.23 4.82 15.94
N LEU A 255 -6.22 5.11 14.63
CA LEU A 255 -6.96 4.33 13.64
C LEU A 255 -6.46 2.87 13.56
N ARG A 256 -5.15 2.62 13.71
CA ARG A 256 -4.63 1.25 13.76
C ARG A 256 -5.13 0.46 14.97
N ARG A 257 -5.34 1.11 16.11
CA ARG A 257 -5.81 0.44 17.32
C ARG A 257 -7.31 0.30 17.39
N GLU A 258 -8.03 1.32 16.96
CA GLU A 258 -9.45 1.49 17.25
C GLU A 258 -10.34 1.46 16.01
N GLY A 259 -9.76 1.59 14.80
CA GLY A 259 -10.54 1.64 13.55
C GLY A 259 -11.62 2.71 13.61
N ASN A 260 -12.84 2.35 13.23
CA ASN A 260 -14.03 3.21 13.25
C ASN A 260 -14.77 3.15 14.61
N SER A 261 -14.04 3.22 15.72
CA SER A 261 -14.63 3.24 17.06
C SER A 261 -15.62 4.39 17.25
N ILE A 262 -16.43 4.27 18.28
CA ILE A 262 -17.35 5.36 18.70
C ILE A 262 -16.56 6.64 18.95
N LYS A 263 -15.39 6.53 19.59
CA LYS A 263 -14.50 7.67 19.83
C LYS A 263 -14.11 8.39 18.53
N VAL A 264 -13.65 7.66 17.52
CA VAL A 264 -13.27 8.26 16.22
C VAL A 264 -14.45 8.98 15.57
N LYS A 265 -15.62 8.36 15.58
CA LYS A 265 -16.84 8.97 15.01
C LYS A 265 -17.33 10.20 15.78
N THR A 266 -17.11 10.23 17.09
CA THR A 266 -17.52 11.36 17.94
C THR A 266 -16.54 12.53 17.82
N ASP A 267 -15.26 12.25 17.85
CA ASP A 267 -14.22 13.30 17.82
C ASP A 267 -14.05 13.92 16.42
N TRP A 268 -14.34 13.12 15.36
CA TRP A 268 -14.25 13.56 13.95
C TRP A 268 -15.53 13.25 13.16
N PRO A 269 -16.68 13.85 13.47
CA PRO A 269 -17.98 13.51 12.90
C PRO A 269 -18.11 13.82 11.40
N LEU A 270 -17.27 14.71 10.85
CA LEU A 270 -17.27 15.07 9.43
C LEU A 270 -16.26 14.24 8.60
N LEU A 271 -15.71 13.18 9.19
CA LEU A 271 -14.77 12.30 8.48
C LEU A 271 -15.50 11.54 7.37
N ASP A 272 -14.93 11.56 6.17
CA ASP A 272 -15.44 10.78 5.06
C ASP A 272 -14.81 9.39 5.01
N TYR A 273 -15.49 8.47 4.32
CA TYR A 273 -15.09 7.05 4.26
C TYR A 273 -15.24 6.51 2.85
N ILE A 274 -14.33 5.61 2.47
CA ILE A 274 -14.57 4.62 1.42
C ILE A 274 -15.37 3.49 2.09
N THR A 275 -16.50 3.13 1.52
CA THR A 275 -17.45 2.17 2.11
C THR A 275 -17.41 0.81 1.46
N SER A 276 -16.98 0.73 0.20
CA SER A 276 -16.71 -0.51 -0.53
C SER A 276 -15.86 -0.21 -1.76
N CYS A 277 -15.16 -1.21 -2.27
CA CYS A 277 -14.52 -1.18 -3.59
C CYS A 277 -14.66 -2.54 -4.25
N GLY A 278 -14.78 -2.55 -5.58
CA GLY A 278 -14.76 -3.78 -6.38
C GLY A 278 -14.15 -3.55 -7.76
N VAL A 279 -13.54 -4.59 -8.29
CA VAL A 279 -13.08 -4.60 -9.69
C VAL A 279 -14.32 -4.80 -10.58
N VAL A 280 -14.55 -3.89 -11.51
CA VAL A 280 -15.71 -3.93 -12.42
C VAL A 280 -15.32 -4.34 -13.82
N ASP A 281 -14.09 -4.06 -14.25
CA ASP A 281 -13.58 -4.48 -15.54
C ASP A 281 -12.05 -4.63 -15.52
N GLU A 282 -11.51 -5.51 -16.36
CA GLU A 282 -10.08 -5.72 -16.56
C GLU A 282 -9.80 -5.91 -18.05
N THR A 283 -8.74 -5.32 -18.54
CA THR A 283 -8.28 -5.49 -19.92
C THR A 283 -6.76 -5.51 -19.98
N GLU A 284 -6.23 -6.00 -21.11
CA GLU A 284 -4.81 -5.96 -21.41
C GLU A 284 -4.57 -5.15 -22.68
N LEU A 285 -3.86 -4.05 -22.55
CA LEU A 285 -3.47 -3.24 -23.68
C LEU A 285 -2.19 -3.79 -24.33
N PRO A 286 -2.07 -3.71 -25.68
CA PRO A 286 -0.83 -4.09 -26.36
C PRO A 286 0.35 -3.23 -25.86
N GLU A 287 1.53 -3.81 -25.98
CA GLU A 287 2.79 -3.13 -25.61
C GLU A 287 3.19 -2.08 -26.65
#